data_ba30c75ea57143e6315b7d9a9466907d
#
_entry.id   ba30c75ea57143e6315b7d9a9466907d
#
_cell.length_a   1.000
_cell.length_b   1.000
_cell.length_c   1.000
_cell.angle_alpha   90.00
_cell.angle_beta   90.00
_cell.angle_gamma   90.00
#
_symmetry.space_group_name_H-M   'P 1'
#
loop_
_entity.id
_entity.type
_entity.pdbx_description
1 polymer ?
#
loop_
_entity_poly.entity_id
_entity_poly.type
_entity_poly.pdbx_seq_one_letter_code
_entity_poly.pdbx_strand_id
1 'polypeptide(L)'
;MKKLIPLIFILCTGALLAAAPATPRLQAGAATSNITPPLGTLIVGGFAPYPAQHINDELHARCLVLDDGKTRLALVVCDLLGMHRSVSIEARRLIQEATGIPPENVMVSATHTHSAGTALGSSRYVSDQKLDDYQLFVARRIADGVRRAMNLLRPAEVAFGTVDTKDYLVNRRWMVRAGKGQASPFGKIERAAKNTTAGNPSFTEPAGPTDPVVSFFALREPGGAPISVYAAYSAHYAGDSGPAHISADYFGQFCEALKRLQKLPEGSTPFVALMANGTSGDLALSPEKFPHSAARKVPYSRSRALANDLAGSVQAALARATWKDSAELAARFREAGIAWRAIEPELLAWAKDVEARAPRVPGGNLPVGAKWATTPDFVTKLSYAGRVQLLAAAPQPAKVPLQVLRIGDICIGSTPCETFAEIGLEFKKRSPFAQSFMVEINHGYIGYLPTPRHFELGGYETWPGTNFLEPQASVKMLDALLEMAADTKRGSR
;
A
#
# COMPACT_ATOMS: atom_id res chain seq x y z
N MET A 1 -87.36 -44.38 2.36
CA MET A 1 -86.05 -44.73 1.81
C MET A 1 -85.20 -43.47 1.65
N LYS A 2 -84.32 -43.24 2.59
CA LYS A 2 -83.40 -42.06 2.59
C LYS A 2 -82.07 -42.47 1.96
N LYS A 3 -81.67 -41.84 0.84
CA LYS A 3 -80.41 -42.08 0.17
C LYS A 3 -79.32 -41.27 0.85
N LEU A 4 -78.31 -41.97 1.42
CA LEU A 4 -77.08 -41.35 1.91
C LEU A 4 -76.14 -41.07 0.71
N ILE A 5 -75.60 -39.83 0.59
CA ILE A 5 -74.58 -39.45 -0.33
C ILE A 5 -73.24 -39.43 0.43
N PRO A 6 -72.20 -40.13 0.04
CA PRO A 6 -70.88 -40.03 0.71
C PRO A 6 -70.14 -38.75 0.28
N LEU A 7 -69.73 -37.99 1.25
CA LEU A 7 -68.90 -36.81 1.06
C LEU A 7 -67.42 -37.26 0.97
N ILE A 8 -66.81 -37.11 -0.19
CA ILE A 8 -65.38 -37.40 -0.43
C ILE A 8 -64.57 -36.14 0.00
N PHE A 9 -63.78 -36.26 1.06
CA PHE A 9 -62.80 -35.26 1.49
C PHE A 9 -61.53 -35.48 0.66
N ILE A 10 -61.20 -34.53 -0.25
CA ILE A 10 -59.94 -34.50 -0.96
C ILE A 10 -58.92 -33.73 -0.04
N LEU A 11 -57.99 -34.45 0.59
CA LEU A 11 -56.83 -33.86 1.27
C LEU A 11 -55.84 -33.35 0.23
N CYS A 12 -55.83 -32.06 -0.03
CA CYS A 12 -54.71 -31.42 -0.74
C CYS A 12 -53.49 -31.32 0.18
N THR A 13 -52.54 -32.24 0.08
CA THR A 13 -51.22 -32.12 0.67
C THR A 13 -50.41 -31.12 -0.15
N GLY A 14 -50.43 -29.85 0.27
CA GLY A 14 -49.56 -28.82 -0.27
C GLY A 14 -48.11 -29.12 0.18
N ALA A 15 -47.27 -29.59 -0.74
CA ALA A 15 -45.83 -29.66 -0.51
C ALA A 15 -45.31 -28.25 -0.38
N LEU A 16 -44.94 -27.82 0.84
CA LEU A 16 -44.09 -26.65 1.05
C LEU A 16 -42.73 -26.95 0.40
N LEU A 17 -42.51 -26.45 -0.82
CA LEU A 17 -41.16 -26.31 -1.37
C LEU A 17 -40.41 -25.35 -0.45
N ALA A 18 -39.56 -25.88 0.44
CA ALA A 18 -38.59 -25.09 1.16
C ALA A 18 -37.71 -24.38 0.12
N ALA A 19 -37.88 -23.06 -0.01
CA ALA A 19 -37.00 -22.27 -0.83
C ALA A 19 -35.55 -22.49 -0.33
N ALA A 20 -34.65 -22.90 -1.23
CA ALA A 20 -33.23 -22.98 -0.91
C ALA A 20 -32.80 -21.64 -0.28
N PRO A 21 -32.00 -21.68 0.80
CA PRO A 21 -31.55 -20.43 1.43
C PRO A 21 -30.89 -19.55 0.36
N ALA A 22 -31.48 -18.37 0.14
CA ALA A 22 -30.95 -17.41 -0.80
C ALA A 22 -29.48 -17.14 -0.44
N THR A 23 -28.58 -17.29 -1.40
CA THR A 23 -27.16 -16.95 -1.22
C THR A 23 -27.11 -15.54 -0.65
N PRO A 24 -26.41 -15.31 0.49
CA PRO A 24 -26.34 -13.97 1.06
C PRO A 24 -25.81 -13.01 0.01
N ARG A 25 -26.56 -11.95 -0.27
CA ARG A 25 -26.10 -10.93 -1.21
C ARG A 25 -24.95 -10.14 -0.59
N LEU A 26 -23.93 -9.86 -1.40
CA LEU A 26 -22.82 -9.00 -0.99
C LEU A 26 -23.36 -7.64 -0.53
N GLN A 27 -22.83 -7.12 0.57
CA GLN A 27 -23.04 -5.76 1.03
C GLN A 27 -21.70 -5.02 1.03
N ALA A 28 -21.76 -3.72 0.79
CA ALA A 28 -20.60 -2.84 0.83
C ALA A 28 -20.96 -1.48 1.41
N GLY A 29 -20.01 -0.92 2.15
CA GLY A 29 -20.11 0.45 2.65
C GLY A 29 -18.73 1.10 2.69
N ALA A 30 -18.66 2.39 2.38
CA ALA A 30 -17.40 3.11 2.30
C ALA A 30 -17.48 4.48 2.98
N ALA A 31 -16.38 4.91 3.60
CA ALA A 31 -16.28 6.21 4.26
C ALA A 31 -14.83 6.71 4.25
N THR A 32 -14.66 8.02 4.45
CA THR A 32 -13.36 8.65 4.66
C THR A 32 -13.26 9.17 6.08
N SER A 33 -12.05 9.20 6.63
CA SER A 33 -11.73 9.79 7.92
C SER A 33 -10.49 10.67 7.76
N ASN A 34 -10.55 11.94 8.16
CA ASN A 34 -9.43 12.86 8.04
C ASN A 34 -8.33 12.50 9.05
N ILE A 35 -7.10 12.35 8.56
CA ILE A 35 -5.89 12.05 9.33
C ILE A 35 -4.80 13.12 9.15
N THR A 36 -5.15 14.29 8.63
CA THR A 36 -4.22 15.39 8.40
C THR A 36 -3.62 15.86 9.74
N PRO A 37 -2.29 15.90 9.87
CA PRO A 37 -1.67 16.42 11.06
C PRO A 37 -1.72 17.96 11.08
N PRO A 38 -1.56 18.60 12.27
CA PRO A 38 -1.43 20.04 12.35
C PRO A 38 -0.14 20.53 11.65
N LEU A 39 -0.13 21.80 11.22
CA LEU A 39 1.07 22.47 10.71
C LEU A 39 2.19 22.44 11.76
N GLY A 40 3.44 22.37 11.30
CA GLY A 40 4.61 22.18 12.16
C GLY A 40 4.96 20.69 12.38
N THR A 41 4.05 19.74 12.09
CA THR A 41 4.38 18.31 12.11
C THR A 41 5.46 18.02 11.07
N LEU A 42 6.41 17.13 11.43
CA LEU A 42 7.50 16.78 10.54
C LEU A 42 7.01 15.95 9.35
N ILE A 43 7.26 16.44 8.14
CA ILE A 43 7.08 15.69 6.90
C ILE A 43 8.27 14.74 6.75
N VAL A 44 7.97 13.50 6.36
CA VAL A 44 8.93 12.44 6.12
C VAL A 44 8.88 11.97 4.66
N GLY A 45 9.96 11.31 4.20
CA GLY A 45 10.10 10.82 2.83
C GLY A 45 11.49 11.10 2.25
N GLY A 46 12.25 12.02 2.86
CA GLY A 46 13.66 12.31 2.57
C GLY A 46 14.59 11.79 3.66
N PHE A 47 15.89 12.16 3.55
CA PHE A 47 16.92 11.82 4.56
C PHE A 47 16.79 12.64 5.86
N ALA A 48 16.24 13.84 5.79
CA ALA A 48 15.98 14.69 6.93
C ALA A 48 14.52 15.13 6.94
N PRO A 49 13.80 14.93 8.05
CA PRO A 49 12.45 15.45 8.21
C PRO A 49 12.48 16.99 8.34
N TYR A 50 11.38 17.62 7.93
CA TYR A 50 11.22 19.08 8.01
C TYR A 50 9.78 19.45 8.39
N PRO A 51 9.55 20.60 9.07
CA PRO A 51 8.21 20.96 9.52
C PRO A 51 7.29 21.34 8.35
N ALA A 52 6.06 20.88 8.39
CA ALA A 52 5.01 21.27 7.45
C ALA A 52 4.62 22.73 7.63
N GLN A 53 4.54 23.48 6.52
CA GLN A 53 4.19 24.91 6.50
C GLN A 53 2.86 25.16 5.77
N HIS A 54 2.40 24.22 4.96
CA HIS A 54 1.19 24.35 4.16
C HIS A 54 0.49 23.01 4.00
N ILE A 55 -0.84 23.01 4.00
CA ILE A 55 -1.68 21.86 3.64
C ILE A 55 -2.30 22.16 2.28
N ASN A 56 -1.86 21.46 1.23
CA ASN A 56 -2.43 21.60 -0.10
C ASN A 56 -3.74 20.82 -0.23
N ASP A 57 -3.73 19.60 0.28
CA ASP A 57 -4.89 18.72 0.34
C ASP A 57 -4.85 17.88 1.64
N GLU A 58 -6.03 17.58 2.14
CA GLU A 58 -6.19 16.81 3.37
C GLU A 58 -5.78 15.35 3.17
N LEU A 59 -5.17 14.77 4.21
CA LEU A 59 -4.83 13.35 4.26
C LEU A 59 -6.01 12.56 4.83
N HIS A 60 -6.31 11.43 4.23
CA HIS A 60 -7.43 10.58 4.63
C HIS A 60 -7.02 9.13 4.91
N ALA A 61 -7.69 8.51 5.86
CA ALA A 61 -7.91 7.07 5.89
C ALA A 61 -9.20 6.79 5.10
N ARG A 62 -9.07 6.16 3.92
CA ARG A 62 -10.20 5.74 3.09
C ARG A 62 -10.54 4.30 3.42
N CYS A 63 -11.77 4.07 3.83
CA CYS A 63 -12.23 2.82 4.41
C CYS A 63 -13.34 2.20 3.56
N LEU A 64 -13.23 0.90 3.31
CA LEU A 64 -14.22 0.07 2.62
C LEU A 64 -14.51 -1.15 3.49
N VAL A 65 -15.78 -1.44 3.74
CA VAL A 65 -16.23 -2.66 4.41
C VAL A 65 -17.06 -3.48 3.43
N LEU A 66 -16.79 -4.79 3.39
CA LEU A 66 -17.52 -5.79 2.64
C LEU A 66 -18.11 -6.82 3.60
N ASP A 67 -19.33 -7.31 3.32
CA ASP A 67 -20.03 -8.34 4.11
C ASP A 67 -20.75 -9.31 3.14
N ASP A 68 -20.44 -10.61 3.21
CA ASP A 68 -21.13 -11.65 2.44
C ASP A 68 -22.14 -12.44 3.29
N GLY A 69 -22.44 -11.94 4.49
CA GLY A 69 -23.33 -12.59 5.47
C GLY A 69 -22.62 -13.63 6.35
N LYS A 70 -21.38 -14.01 6.05
CA LYS A 70 -20.55 -14.95 6.84
C LYS A 70 -19.25 -14.28 7.32
N THR A 71 -18.63 -13.56 6.42
CA THR A 71 -17.32 -12.91 6.60
C THR A 71 -17.44 -11.42 6.33
N ARG A 72 -16.82 -10.62 7.20
CA ARG A 72 -16.63 -9.18 6.98
C ARG A 72 -15.17 -8.90 6.74
N LEU A 73 -14.89 -8.09 5.72
CA LEU A 73 -13.56 -7.57 5.43
C LEU A 73 -13.57 -6.05 5.55
N ALA A 74 -12.51 -5.47 6.09
CA ALA A 74 -12.26 -4.04 6.04
C ALA A 74 -10.94 -3.76 5.30
N LEU A 75 -10.99 -2.89 4.29
CA LEU A 75 -9.82 -2.43 3.55
C LEU A 75 -9.65 -0.93 3.81
N VAL A 76 -8.47 -0.55 4.27
CA VAL A 76 -8.13 0.83 4.60
C VAL A 76 -6.88 1.25 3.85
N VAL A 77 -6.93 2.40 3.18
CA VAL A 77 -5.79 3.05 2.55
C VAL A 77 -5.59 4.42 3.21
N CYS A 78 -4.41 4.62 3.78
CA CYS A 78 -4.04 5.85 4.50
C CYS A 78 -3.07 6.70 3.67
N ASP A 79 -3.32 8.00 3.56
CA ASP A 79 -2.42 8.95 2.89
C ASP A 79 -1.21 9.26 3.80
N LEU A 80 -0.33 8.29 3.95
CA LEU A 80 0.90 8.33 4.76
C LEU A 80 2.07 7.77 3.95
N LEU A 81 3.30 8.14 4.32
CA LEU A 81 4.50 7.48 3.81
C LEU A 81 4.50 5.98 4.18
N GLY A 82 4.12 5.70 5.38
CA GLY A 82 4.02 4.41 6.03
C GLY A 82 3.59 4.63 7.48
N MET A 83 3.34 3.55 8.18
CA MET A 83 3.00 3.61 9.60
C MET A 83 3.81 2.58 10.39
N HIS A 84 4.06 2.87 11.66
CA HIS A 84 4.62 1.87 12.55
C HIS A 84 3.61 0.73 12.75
N ARG A 85 4.13 -0.48 12.92
CA ARG A 85 3.30 -1.66 13.12
C ARG A 85 2.32 -1.54 14.29
N SER A 86 2.72 -0.89 15.40
CA SER A 86 1.85 -0.65 16.56
C SER A 86 0.61 0.18 16.22
N VAL A 87 0.69 1.09 15.23
CA VAL A 87 -0.47 1.87 14.76
C VAL A 87 -1.50 0.94 14.11
N SER A 88 -1.05 0.04 13.24
CA SER A 88 -1.94 -0.95 12.60
C SER A 88 -2.53 -1.93 13.62
N ILE A 89 -1.75 -2.38 14.61
CA ILE A 89 -2.23 -3.27 15.67
C ILE A 89 -3.33 -2.55 16.48
N GLU A 90 -3.08 -1.33 16.92
CA GLU A 90 -4.05 -0.54 17.69
C GLU A 90 -5.31 -0.22 16.88
N ALA A 91 -5.17 0.19 15.62
CA ALA A 91 -6.31 0.45 14.75
C ALA A 91 -7.20 -0.80 14.58
N ARG A 92 -6.60 -1.97 14.34
CA ARG A 92 -7.33 -3.24 14.20
C ARG A 92 -8.01 -3.68 15.49
N ARG A 93 -7.36 -3.45 16.65
CA ARG A 93 -7.96 -3.68 17.97
C ARG A 93 -9.21 -2.81 18.18
N LEU A 94 -9.10 -1.50 17.89
CA LEU A 94 -10.22 -0.55 17.99
C LEU A 94 -11.36 -0.88 17.01
N ILE A 95 -11.03 -1.34 15.79
CA ILE A 95 -12.01 -1.80 14.81
C ILE A 95 -12.77 -3.01 15.36
N GLN A 96 -12.07 -4.00 15.91
CA GLN A 96 -12.71 -5.19 16.48
C GLN A 96 -13.67 -4.81 17.62
N GLU A 97 -13.26 -3.95 18.53
CA GLU A 97 -14.10 -3.46 19.63
C GLU A 97 -15.34 -2.72 19.12
N ALA A 98 -15.19 -1.88 18.08
CA ALA A 98 -16.28 -1.05 17.59
C ALA A 98 -17.24 -1.77 16.63
N THR A 99 -16.78 -2.84 15.94
CA THR A 99 -17.51 -3.43 14.80
C THR A 99 -17.62 -4.94 14.84
N GLY A 100 -16.84 -5.63 15.67
CA GLY A 100 -16.75 -7.08 15.71
C GLY A 100 -15.96 -7.69 14.53
N ILE A 101 -15.37 -6.90 13.62
CA ILE A 101 -14.54 -7.41 12.52
C ILE A 101 -13.22 -7.93 13.12
N PRO A 102 -12.88 -9.23 12.90
CA PRO A 102 -11.62 -9.80 13.40
C PRO A 102 -10.38 -9.05 12.85
N PRO A 103 -9.31 -8.87 13.64
CA PRO A 103 -8.11 -8.16 13.21
C PRO A 103 -7.46 -8.73 11.93
N GLU A 104 -7.53 -10.03 11.72
CA GLU A 104 -7.04 -10.72 10.53
C GLU A 104 -7.86 -10.43 9.26
N ASN A 105 -9.07 -9.92 9.40
CA ASN A 105 -9.95 -9.51 8.31
C ASN A 105 -9.82 -8.03 7.95
N VAL A 106 -8.90 -7.31 8.60
CA VAL A 106 -8.68 -5.88 8.36
C VAL A 106 -7.34 -5.68 7.66
N MET A 107 -7.33 -5.09 6.47
CA MET A 107 -6.15 -4.68 5.72
C MET A 107 -5.94 -3.17 5.90
N VAL A 108 -4.76 -2.74 6.37
CA VAL A 108 -4.42 -1.32 6.56
C VAL A 108 -3.11 -1.02 5.86
N SER A 109 -3.17 -0.33 4.73
CA SER A 109 -2.02 0.06 3.92
C SER A 109 -1.81 1.58 3.90
N ALA A 110 -0.61 2.00 3.56
CA ALA A 110 -0.27 3.39 3.30
C ALA A 110 -0.03 3.61 1.80
N THR A 111 -0.33 4.82 1.31
CA THR A 111 -0.11 5.22 -0.09
C THR A 111 1.36 5.40 -0.44
N HIS A 112 2.22 5.61 0.55
CA HIS A 112 3.62 6.00 0.40
C HIS A 112 3.81 7.42 -0.14
N THR A 113 2.87 8.34 0.12
CA THR A 113 3.10 9.76 -0.18
C THR A 113 4.30 10.29 0.60
N HIS A 114 5.21 11.00 -0.09
CA HIS A 114 6.37 11.64 0.52
C HIS A 114 6.08 13.06 1.02
N SER A 115 4.81 13.39 1.22
CA SER A 115 4.32 14.71 1.66
C SER A 115 3.33 14.58 2.81
N ALA A 116 3.60 13.69 3.76
CA ALA A 116 2.76 13.42 4.92
C ALA A 116 3.54 13.54 6.24
N GLY A 117 2.83 13.73 7.34
CA GLY A 117 3.39 13.62 8.68
C GLY A 117 3.83 12.19 9.01
N THR A 118 4.70 12.07 10.01
CA THR A 118 5.25 10.76 10.38
C THR A 118 4.33 9.99 11.31
N ALA A 119 3.96 8.76 10.90
CA ALA A 119 3.36 7.75 11.76
C ALA A 119 4.32 6.53 11.96
N LEU A 120 5.61 6.68 11.59
CA LEU A 120 6.59 5.59 11.55
C LEU A 120 7.17 5.21 12.93
N GLY A 121 7.08 6.07 13.94
CA GLY A 121 7.70 5.85 15.24
C GLY A 121 9.23 5.91 15.24
N SER A 122 9.84 5.56 16.37
CA SER A 122 11.28 5.67 16.61
C SER A 122 12.08 4.45 16.14
N SER A 123 11.47 3.28 16.08
CA SER A 123 12.14 2.03 15.66
C SER A 123 11.20 1.12 14.90
N ARG A 124 11.64 0.63 13.76
CA ARG A 124 10.91 -0.35 12.94
C ARG A 124 11.25 -1.81 13.26
N TYR A 125 12.13 -2.04 14.22
CA TYR A 125 12.60 -3.38 14.62
C TYR A 125 11.76 -3.99 15.74
N VAL A 126 10.95 -3.20 16.41
CA VAL A 126 10.03 -3.65 17.48
C VAL A 126 8.57 -3.46 17.04
N SER A 127 7.70 -4.34 17.50
CA SER A 127 6.28 -4.33 17.10
C SER A 127 5.35 -3.73 18.16
N ASP A 128 5.84 -3.45 19.35
CA ASP A 128 5.10 -3.04 20.54
C ASP A 128 5.49 -1.65 21.08
N GLN A 129 5.96 -0.78 20.18
CA GLN A 129 6.32 0.59 20.55
C GLN A 129 5.10 1.36 21.08
N LYS A 130 5.30 2.12 22.18
CA LYS A 130 4.31 3.09 22.65
C LYS A 130 4.02 4.12 21.56
N LEU A 131 2.73 4.33 21.30
CA LEU A 131 2.27 5.28 20.29
C LEU A 131 2.36 6.72 20.83
N ASP A 132 2.78 7.64 19.97
CA ASP A 132 2.65 9.08 20.21
C ASP A 132 1.21 9.57 19.92
N ASP A 133 0.95 10.85 20.20
CA ASP A 133 -0.39 11.43 20.06
C ASP A 133 -0.91 11.39 18.61
N TYR A 134 -0.05 11.63 17.62
CA TYR A 134 -0.45 11.57 16.21
C TYR A 134 -0.71 10.13 15.76
N GLN A 135 0.12 9.19 16.18
CA GLN A 135 -0.09 7.75 15.91
C GLN A 135 -1.39 7.25 16.53
N LEU A 136 -1.71 7.64 17.78
CA LEU A 136 -2.99 7.33 18.44
C LEU A 136 -4.16 7.97 17.70
N PHE A 137 -4.01 9.22 17.27
CA PHE A 137 -5.02 9.92 16.47
C PHE A 137 -5.29 9.15 15.16
N VAL A 138 -4.24 8.79 14.41
CA VAL A 138 -4.37 8.01 13.17
C VAL A 138 -5.09 6.68 13.43
N ALA A 139 -4.69 5.92 14.46
CA ALA A 139 -5.32 4.64 14.79
C ALA A 139 -6.83 4.79 15.08
N ARG A 140 -7.23 5.80 15.86
CA ARG A 140 -8.63 6.11 16.17
C ARG A 140 -9.41 6.53 14.91
N ARG A 141 -8.81 7.39 14.07
CA ARG A 141 -9.46 7.84 12.84
C ARG A 141 -9.66 6.73 11.83
N ILE A 142 -8.76 5.75 11.77
CA ILE A 142 -8.94 4.52 10.99
C ILE A 142 -10.16 3.76 11.51
N ALA A 143 -10.24 3.52 12.81
CA ALA A 143 -11.37 2.80 13.42
C ALA A 143 -12.71 3.53 13.23
N ASP A 144 -12.75 4.86 13.39
CA ASP A 144 -13.92 5.68 13.12
C ASP A 144 -14.38 5.56 11.66
N GLY A 145 -13.43 5.58 10.70
CA GLY A 145 -13.70 5.45 9.28
C GLY A 145 -14.31 4.08 8.95
N VAL A 146 -13.77 2.99 9.50
CA VAL A 146 -14.30 1.64 9.32
C VAL A 146 -15.70 1.51 9.95
N ARG A 147 -15.91 2.04 11.16
CA ARG A 147 -17.24 2.06 11.80
C ARG A 147 -18.26 2.83 10.95
N ARG A 148 -17.89 3.99 10.40
CA ARG A 148 -18.75 4.74 9.48
C ARG A 148 -19.06 3.94 8.21
N ALA A 149 -18.07 3.30 7.61
CA ALA A 149 -18.26 2.44 6.44
C ALA A 149 -19.22 1.28 6.75
N MET A 150 -19.08 0.66 7.93
CA MET A 150 -19.99 -0.39 8.39
C MET A 150 -21.43 0.10 8.57
N ASN A 151 -21.64 1.32 9.09
CA ASN A 151 -22.98 1.92 9.21
C ASN A 151 -23.62 2.26 7.85
N LEU A 152 -22.82 2.27 6.78
CA LEU A 152 -23.25 2.54 5.39
C LEU A 152 -23.35 1.28 4.55
N LEU A 153 -23.29 0.08 5.15
CA LEU A 153 -23.47 -1.19 4.44
C LEU A 153 -24.83 -1.23 3.75
N ARG A 154 -24.82 -1.60 2.50
CA ARG A 154 -26.00 -1.76 1.66
C ARG A 154 -25.76 -2.82 0.59
N PRO A 155 -26.81 -3.41 -0.01
CA PRO A 155 -26.65 -4.40 -1.07
C PRO A 155 -25.72 -3.89 -2.17
N ALA A 156 -24.82 -4.76 -2.63
CA ALA A 156 -23.80 -4.38 -3.58
C ALA A 156 -23.57 -5.43 -4.66
N GLU A 157 -23.20 -4.96 -5.84
CA GLU A 157 -22.61 -5.74 -6.92
C GLU A 157 -21.11 -5.40 -7.00
N VAL A 158 -20.30 -6.38 -7.34
CA VAL A 158 -18.85 -6.23 -7.51
C VAL A 158 -18.42 -6.51 -8.93
N ALA A 159 -17.49 -5.72 -9.45
CA ALA A 159 -16.81 -5.96 -10.72
C ALA A 159 -15.30 -5.79 -10.55
N PHE A 160 -14.51 -6.56 -11.31
CA PHE A 160 -13.07 -6.41 -11.44
C PHE A 160 -12.73 -5.79 -12.78
N GLY A 161 -11.69 -4.98 -12.82
CA GLY A 161 -11.16 -4.39 -14.03
C GLY A 161 -9.68 -4.12 -13.96
N THR A 162 -9.09 -3.92 -15.14
CA THR A 162 -7.69 -3.50 -15.28
C THR A 162 -7.58 -2.40 -16.32
N VAL A 163 -6.55 -1.55 -16.15
CA VAL A 163 -6.17 -0.52 -17.12
C VAL A 163 -4.67 -0.66 -17.37
N ASP A 164 -4.27 -0.81 -18.63
CA ASP A 164 -2.86 -0.80 -19.03
C ASP A 164 -2.41 0.65 -19.30
N THR A 165 -1.40 1.08 -18.56
CA THR A 165 -0.81 2.43 -18.65
C THR A 165 0.60 2.40 -19.22
N LYS A 166 0.82 1.60 -20.21
CA LYS A 166 2.06 1.19 -20.89
C LYS A 166 3.30 2.09 -20.72
N ASP A 167 3.15 3.40 -20.96
CA ASP A 167 4.27 4.34 -21.01
C ASP A 167 4.35 5.27 -19.79
N TYR A 168 3.58 5.00 -18.72
CA TYR A 168 3.51 5.88 -17.56
C TYR A 168 4.63 5.61 -16.54
N LEU A 169 5.18 4.39 -16.55
CA LEU A 169 6.20 3.93 -15.61
C LEU A 169 7.52 3.57 -16.30
N VAL A 170 8.59 3.79 -15.56
CA VAL A 170 9.92 3.26 -15.85
C VAL A 170 10.47 2.53 -14.62
N ASN A 171 11.27 1.49 -14.87
CA ASN A 171 12.11 0.98 -13.78
C ASN A 171 13.21 2.01 -13.53
N ARG A 172 13.32 2.50 -12.29
CA ARG A 172 14.29 3.55 -11.93
C ARG A 172 15.70 3.03 -11.69
N ARG A 173 15.85 1.71 -11.58
CA ARG A 173 17.14 1.03 -11.43
C ARG A 173 17.66 0.66 -12.82
N TRP A 174 18.88 1.09 -13.13
CA TRP A 174 19.50 0.85 -14.41
C TRP A 174 20.87 0.20 -14.25
N MET A 175 21.22 -0.68 -15.18
CA MET A 175 22.54 -1.27 -15.27
C MET A 175 23.57 -0.19 -15.60
N VAL A 176 24.61 -0.12 -14.79
CA VAL A 176 25.69 0.86 -14.96
C VAL A 176 26.69 0.36 -15.98
N ARG A 177 27.07 1.19 -16.93
CA ARG A 177 28.09 0.89 -17.93
C ARG A 177 29.44 0.65 -17.27
N ALA A 178 30.22 -0.32 -17.78
CA ALA A 178 31.55 -0.62 -17.29
C ALA A 178 32.42 0.67 -17.17
N GLY A 179 33.11 0.83 -16.04
CA GLY A 179 33.93 2.01 -15.72
C GLY A 179 33.16 3.29 -15.36
N LYS A 180 31.82 3.24 -15.27
CA LYS A 180 30.97 4.38 -14.85
C LYS A 180 30.29 4.16 -13.50
N GLY A 181 30.59 3.05 -12.82
CA GLY A 181 30.04 2.75 -11.51
C GLY A 181 30.43 3.77 -10.45
N GLN A 182 29.46 4.15 -9.61
CA GLN A 182 29.70 4.98 -8.45
C GLN A 182 29.83 4.11 -7.20
N ALA A 183 30.65 4.54 -6.25
CA ALA A 183 30.77 3.85 -4.97
C ALA A 183 29.53 4.12 -4.10
N SER A 184 29.04 3.06 -3.45
CA SER A 184 28.05 3.19 -2.38
C SER A 184 28.66 3.95 -1.18
N PRO A 185 27.84 4.35 -0.19
CA PRO A 185 28.36 4.92 1.07
C PRO A 185 29.36 4.02 1.78
N PHE A 186 29.33 2.72 1.50
CA PHE A 186 30.21 1.69 2.08
C PHE A 186 31.45 1.41 1.24
N GLY A 187 31.68 2.14 0.15
CA GLY A 187 32.85 2.00 -0.73
C GLY A 187 32.74 0.93 -1.83
N LYS A 188 31.62 0.18 -1.90
CA LYS A 188 31.38 -0.84 -2.93
C LYS A 188 30.96 -0.18 -4.24
N ILE A 189 31.57 -0.56 -5.35
CA ILE A 189 31.17 -0.11 -6.71
C ILE A 189 29.88 -0.82 -7.11
N GLU A 190 28.86 -0.04 -7.45
CA GLU A 190 27.53 -0.53 -7.78
C GLU A 190 27.42 -0.90 -9.27
N ARG A 191 26.77 -2.02 -9.58
CA ARG A 191 26.48 -2.50 -10.93
C ARG A 191 25.12 -2.02 -11.45
N ALA A 192 24.22 -1.62 -10.54
CA ALA A 192 22.97 -0.94 -10.85
C ALA A 192 22.82 0.30 -9.97
N ALA A 193 22.24 1.37 -10.52
CA ALA A 193 21.98 2.59 -9.79
C ALA A 193 20.70 3.27 -10.28
N LYS A 194 20.20 4.23 -9.49
CA LYS A 194 19.01 5.01 -9.86
C LYS A 194 19.31 5.90 -11.05
N ASN A 195 18.49 5.77 -12.09
CA ASN A 195 18.48 6.65 -13.25
C ASN A 195 17.05 7.06 -13.59
N THR A 196 16.78 8.34 -13.58
CA THR A 196 15.49 8.92 -13.98
C THR A 196 15.63 9.89 -15.14
N THR A 197 16.79 9.87 -15.83
CA THR A 197 17.11 10.75 -16.93
C THR A 197 17.26 9.93 -18.20
N ALA A 198 16.41 10.18 -19.18
CA ALA A 198 16.51 9.55 -20.49
C ALA A 198 17.85 9.87 -21.16
N GLY A 199 18.42 8.87 -21.86
CA GLY A 199 19.64 9.05 -22.65
C GLY A 199 20.94 9.27 -21.87
N ASN A 200 20.96 8.99 -20.55
CA ASN A 200 22.18 9.12 -19.76
C ASN A 200 23.22 8.07 -20.19
N PRO A 201 24.41 8.49 -20.72
CA PRO A 201 25.41 7.57 -21.29
C PRO A 201 26.09 6.67 -20.26
N SER A 202 25.93 6.94 -18.97
CA SER A 202 26.48 6.11 -17.89
C SER A 202 25.71 4.80 -17.69
N PHE A 203 24.56 4.64 -18.32
CA PHE A 203 23.69 3.49 -18.17
C PHE A 203 23.46 2.76 -19.49
N THR A 204 23.03 1.50 -19.40
CA THR A 204 22.76 0.66 -20.57
C THR A 204 21.28 0.31 -20.71
N GLU A 205 20.68 -0.31 -19.70
CA GLU A 205 19.31 -0.84 -19.74
C GLU A 205 18.67 -0.83 -18.34
N PRO A 206 17.33 -0.88 -18.23
CA PRO A 206 16.67 -1.08 -16.94
C PRO A 206 17.10 -2.39 -16.27
N ALA A 207 17.26 -2.37 -14.96
CA ALA A 207 17.66 -3.55 -14.18
C ALA A 207 16.50 -4.50 -13.85
N GLY A 208 15.26 -4.08 -14.10
CA GLY A 208 14.04 -4.86 -13.87
C GLY A 208 12.87 -4.42 -14.74
N PRO A 209 11.75 -5.16 -14.73
CA PRO A 209 10.54 -4.82 -15.47
C PRO A 209 9.77 -3.67 -14.81
N THR A 210 8.67 -3.27 -15.45
CA THR A 210 7.62 -2.43 -14.88
C THR A 210 6.32 -3.24 -14.76
N ASP A 211 5.44 -2.86 -13.82
CA ASP A 211 4.05 -3.31 -13.77
C ASP A 211 3.13 -2.14 -14.12
N PRO A 212 2.78 -1.95 -15.39
CA PRO A 212 2.01 -0.79 -15.85
C PRO A 212 0.50 -0.92 -15.60
N VAL A 213 0.05 -2.03 -15.02
CA VAL A 213 -1.37 -2.33 -14.92
C VAL A 213 -1.96 -1.77 -13.62
N VAL A 214 -2.92 -0.85 -13.74
CA VAL A 214 -3.85 -0.54 -12.65
C VAL A 214 -4.80 -1.70 -12.51
N SER A 215 -4.80 -2.38 -11.38
CA SER A 215 -5.79 -3.40 -11.04
C SER A 215 -6.83 -2.79 -10.11
N PHE A 216 -8.12 -3.01 -10.35
CA PHE A 216 -9.16 -2.45 -9.47
C PHE A 216 -10.36 -3.38 -9.35
N PHE A 217 -11.10 -3.25 -8.27
CA PHE A 217 -12.47 -3.72 -8.18
C PHE A 217 -13.39 -2.56 -7.78
N ALA A 218 -14.62 -2.65 -8.22
CA ALA A 218 -15.62 -1.62 -8.00
C ALA A 218 -16.88 -2.21 -7.39
N LEU A 219 -17.60 -1.39 -6.67
CA LEU A 219 -18.83 -1.72 -5.95
C LEU A 219 -19.90 -0.70 -6.29
N ARG A 220 -21.10 -1.19 -6.61
CA ARG A 220 -22.28 -0.37 -6.85
C ARG A 220 -23.51 -1.02 -6.21
N GLU A 221 -24.55 -0.26 -5.99
CA GLU A 221 -25.85 -0.82 -5.60
C GLU A 221 -26.50 -1.58 -6.79
N PRO A 222 -27.33 -2.58 -6.54
CA PRO A 222 -28.22 -3.12 -7.56
C PRO A 222 -29.05 -1.95 -8.15
N GLY A 223 -28.91 -1.73 -9.46
CA GLY A 223 -29.51 -0.53 -10.10
C GLY A 223 -28.50 0.56 -10.45
N GLY A 224 -27.23 0.41 -10.06
CA GLY A 224 -26.11 1.13 -10.65
C GLY A 224 -25.52 2.28 -9.85
N ALA A 225 -26.09 2.69 -8.71
CA ALA A 225 -25.51 3.76 -7.89
C ALA A 225 -24.14 3.34 -7.34
N PRO A 226 -23.05 4.10 -7.60
CA PRO A 226 -21.70 3.72 -7.23
C PRO A 226 -21.49 3.81 -5.71
N ILE A 227 -20.78 2.83 -5.15
CA ILE A 227 -20.42 2.78 -3.73
C ILE A 227 -18.95 3.09 -3.55
N SER A 228 -18.07 2.33 -4.23
CA SER A 228 -16.62 2.46 -4.05
C SER A 228 -15.86 1.89 -5.24
N VAL A 229 -14.63 2.36 -5.42
CA VAL A 229 -13.60 1.75 -6.24
C VAL A 229 -12.34 1.59 -5.40
N TYR A 230 -11.83 0.37 -5.30
CA TYR A 230 -10.51 0.09 -4.75
C TYR A 230 -9.57 -0.22 -5.90
N ALA A 231 -8.56 0.61 -6.09
CA ALA A 231 -7.54 0.45 -7.12
C ALA A 231 -6.15 0.28 -6.50
N ALA A 232 -5.27 -0.42 -7.19
CA ALA A 232 -3.85 -0.51 -6.86
C ALA A 232 -3.02 -0.21 -8.12
N TYR A 233 -2.00 0.62 -7.97
CA TYR A 233 -1.11 1.02 -9.05
C TYR A 233 0.34 1.08 -8.59
N SER A 234 1.26 0.57 -9.41
CA SER A 234 2.68 0.43 -9.07
C SER A 234 3.50 1.70 -9.38
N ALA A 235 2.91 2.89 -9.25
CA ALA A 235 3.64 4.15 -9.34
C ALA A 235 4.09 4.59 -7.94
N HIS A 236 5.39 4.82 -7.75
CA HIS A 236 5.94 5.14 -6.42
C HIS A 236 5.24 6.38 -5.83
N TYR A 237 5.62 7.58 -6.23
CA TYR A 237 4.93 8.84 -5.95
C TYR A 237 5.25 9.85 -7.06
N ALA A 238 4.42 10.86 -7.25
CA ALA A 238 4.69 11.86 -8.29
C ALA A 238 5.81 12.82 -7.89
N GLY A 239 5.88 13.19 -6.63
CA GLY A 239 6.96 13.97 -6.06
C GLY A 239 7.04 15.39 -6.60
N ASP A 240 5.90 16.01 -6.84
CA ASP A 240 5.78 17.37 -7.36
C ASP A 240 5.03 18.32 -6.42
N SER A 241 4.97 17.96 -5.13
CA SER A 241 4.45 18.83 -4.08
C SER A 241 5.32 20.08 -3.92
N GLY A 242 4.70 21.18 -3.47
CA GLY A 242 5.43 22.37 -3.05
C GLY A 242 6.33 22.09 -1.83
N PRO A 243 7.35 22.94 -1.59
CA PRO A 243 8.26 22.76 -0.45
C PRO A 243 7.49 22.88 0.87
N ALA A 244 7.71 21.92 1.78
CA ALA A 244 7.04 21.82 3.08
C ALA A 244 5.51 21.74 3.03
N HIS A 245 4.95 21.23 1.93
CA HIS A 245 3.51 20.99 1.76
C HIS A 245 3.10 19.59 2.20
N ILE A 246 1.99 19.48 2.91
CA ILE A 246 1.24 18.23 3.12
C ILE A 246 0.37 17.99 1.88
N SER A 247 0.43 16.78 1.35
CA SER A 247 -0.37 16.35 0.21
C SER A 247 -0.48 14.81 0.15
N ALA A 248 -1.64 14.32 -0.25
CA ALA A 248 -1.88 12.92 -0.55
C ALA A 248 -1.30 12.48 -1.91
N ASP A 249 -0.54 13.38 -2.62
CA ASP A 249 0.05 13.14 -3.93
C ASP A 249 -1.02 12.70 -4.97
N TYR A 250 -0.63 11.98 -6.04
CA TYR A 250 -1.58 11.50 -7.05
C TYR A 250 -2.63 10.52 -6.49
N PHE A 251 -2.35 9.86 -5.38
CA PHE A 251 -3.27 8.89 -4.77
C PHE A 251 -4.59 9.56 -4.33
N GLY A 252 -4.48 10.63 -3.53
CA GLY A 252 -5.66 11.41 -3.13
C GLY A 252 -6.31 12.13 -4.31
N GLN A 253 -5.51 12.68 -5.20
CA GLN A 253 -6.00 13.38 -6.40
C GLN A 253 -6.77 12.44 -7.34
N PHE A 254 -6.33 11.18 -7.50
CA PHE A 254 -7.10 10.15 -8.22
C PHE A 254 -8.47 9.91 -7.58
N CYS A 255 -8.49 9.76 -6.25
CA CYS A 255 -9.73 9.51 -5.54
C CYS A 255 -10.74 10.65 -5.76
N GLU A 256 -10.29 11.90 -5.67
CA GLU A 256 -11.14 13.07 -5.91
C GLU A 256 -11.53 13.23 -7.40
N ALA A 257 -10.62 12.91 -8.34
CA ALA A 257 -10.93 12.93 -9.76
C ALA A 257 -12.01 11.88 -10.10
N LEU A 258 -11.87 10.66 -9.62
CA LEU A 258 -12.84 9.60 -9.87
C LEU A 258 -14.20 9.90 -9.22
N LYS A 259 -14.20 10.48 -8.00
CA LYS A 259 -15.42 10.95 -7.33
C LYS A 259 -16.15 12.01 -8.16
N ARG A 260 -15.45 13.00 -8.73
CA ARG A 260 -16.07 14.02 -9.60
C ARG A 260 -16.70 13.38 -10.86
N LEU A 261 -16.09 12.34 -11.41
CA LEU A 261 -16.61 11.64 -12.59
C LEU A 261 -17.92 10.88 -12.30
N GLN A 262 -18.22 10.53 -11.04
CA GLN A 262 -19.48 9.87 -10.68
C GLN A 262 -20.69 10.82 -10.81
N LYS A 263 -20.50 12.14 -10.75
CA LYS A 263 -21.57 13.16 -10.88
C LYS A 263 -22.78 12.90 -9.96
N LEU A 264 -22.53 12.47 -8.73
CA LEU A 264 -23.59 12.16 -7.77
C LEU A 264 -24.35 13.44 -7.37
N PRO A 265 -25.69 13.37 -7.24
CA PRO A 265 -26.48 14.46 -6.69
C PRO A 265 -26.04 14.83 -5.28
N GLU A 266 -26.27 16.08 -4.89
CA GLU A 266 -26.07 16.53 -3.51
C GLU A 266 -26.94 15.71 -2.55
N GLY A 267 -26.40 15.37 -1.37
CA GLY A 267 -27.09 14.53 -0.39
C GLY A 267 -27.07 13.03 -0.67
N SER A 268 -26.49 12.58 -1.81
CA SER A 268 -26.31 11.15 -2.07
C SER A 268 -25.41 10.49 -1.02
N THR A 269 -25.60 9.19 -0.81
CA THR A 269 -24.64 8.39 -0.01
C THR A 269 -23.23 8.53 -0.61
N PRO A 270 -22.21 8.79 0.20
CA PRO A 270 -20.88 9.08 -0.31
C PRO A 270 -20.31 7.95 -1.17
N PHE A 271 -19.76 8.29 -2.34
CA PHE A 271 -18.85 7.46 -3.09
C PHE A 271 -17.43 7.67 -2.56
N VAL A 272 -16.69 6.59 -2.37
CA VAL A 272 -15.29 6.63 -1.92
C VAL A 272 -14.42 5.85 -2.88
N ALA A 273 -13.46 6.50 -3.52
CA ALA A 273 -12.37 5.82 -4.21
C ALA A 273 -11.18 5.62 -3.25
N LEU A 274 -10.48 4.51 -3.41
CA LEU A 274 -9.24 4.18 -2.72
C LEU A 274 -8.18 3.88 -3.78
N MET A 275 -7.00 4.50 -3.67
CA MET A 275 -5.83 4.18 -4.48
C MET A 275 -4.73 3.66 -3.56
N ALA A 276 -4.54 2.35 -3.55
CA ALA A 276 -3.44 1.72 -2.85
C ALA A 276 -2.16 1.73 -3.70
N ASN A 277 -1.01 1.70 -3.05
CA ASN A 277 0.26 1.51 -3.75
C ASN A 277 0.43 0.02 -4.10
N GLY A 278 0.70 -0.25 -5.37
CA GLY A 278 1.09 -1.57 -5.86
C GLY A 278 2.55 -1.89 -5.54
N THR A 279 3.19 -2.75 -6.32
CA THR A 279 4.62 -3.08 -6.12
C THR A 279 5.49 -2.05 -6.83
N SER A 280 5.81 -0.95 -6.14
CA SER A 280 6.42 0.25 -6.71
C SER A 280 7.88 0.49 -6.29
N GLY A 281 8.48 -0.41 -5.50
CA GLY A 281 9.76 -0.19 -4.84
C GLY A 281 10.93 0.19 -5.77
N ASP A 282 10.95 -0.30 -7.00
CA ASP A 282 11.96 0.01 -8.00
C ASP A 282 11.43 0.83 -9.19
N LEU A 283 10.20 1.35 -9.09
CA LEU A 283 9.56 2.09 -10.18
C LEU A 283 9.56 3.60 -9.96
N ALA A 284 9.37 4.33 -11.04
CA ALA A 284 9.14 5.77 -11.06
C ALA A 284 8.25 6.16 -12.24
N LEU A 285 7.65 7.35 -12.16
CA LEU A 285 6.94 7.92 -13.31
C LEU A 285 7.89 8.19 -14.46
N SER A 286 7.46 7.86 -15.69
CA SER A 286 8.20 8.15 -16.92
C SER A 286 8.50 9.65 -17.01
N PRO A 287 9.77 10.05 -17.13
CA PRO A 287 10.13 11.45 -17.28
C PRO A 287 9.71 12.03 -18.66
N GLU A 288 9.47 11.18 -19.65
CA GLU A 288 8.98 11.57 -20.97
C GLU A 288 7.50 11.92 -20.93
N LYS A 289 6.70 11.07 -20.29
CA LYS A 289 5.25 11.28 -20.14
C LYS A 289 4.92 12.33 -19.08
N PHE A 290 5.66 12.36 -17.98
CA PHE A 290 5.45 13.25 -16.85
C PHE A 290 6.76 13.99 -16.51
N PRO A 291 7.15 15.03 -17.28
CA PRO A 291 8.45 15.67 -17.12
C PRO A 291 8.58 16.46 -15.82
N HIS A 292 9.71 16.30 -15.13
CA HIS A 292 10.02 17.06 -13.90
C HIS A 292 10.07 18.59 -14.14
N SER A 293 10.42 19.02 -15.34
CA SER A 293 10.45 20.45 -15.71
C SER A 293 9.07 21.11 -15.62
N ALA A 294 7.99 20.37 -15.88
CA ALA A 294 6.62 20.88 -15.72
C ALA A 294 6.29 21.13 -14.24
N ALA A 295 6.67 20.21 -13.36
CA ALA A 295 6.43 20.32 -11.91
C ALA A 295 7.18 21.50 -11.27
N ARG A 296 8.38 21.83 -11.75
CA ARG A 296 9.15 23.00 -11.29
C ARG A 296 8.47 24.33 -11.61
N LYS A 297 7.69 24.37 -12.70
CA LYS A 297 6.94 25.57 -13.11
C LYS A 297 5.59 25.66 -12.42
N VAL A 298 4.89 24.54 -12.28
CA VAL A 298 3.55 24.45 -11.69
C VAL A 298 3.52 23.25 -10.74
N PRO A 299 3.58 23.47 -9.42
CA PRO A 299 3.45 22.40 -8.43
C PRO A 299 2.18 21.59 -8.68
N TYR A 300 2.22 20.30 -8.38
CA TYR A 300 1.13 19.33 -8.57
C TYR A 300 0.68 19.10 -10.01
N SER A 301 1.42 19.57 -11.02
CA SER A 301 1.04 19.37 -12.43
C SER A 301 1.17 17.90 -12.86
N ARG A 302 2.21 17.20 -12.39
CA ARG A 302 2.45 15.78 -12.68
C ARG A 302 1.43 14.88 -11.98
N SER A 303 1.26 15.08 -10.68
CA SER A 303 0.31 14.30 -9.86
C SER A 303 -1.11 14.47 -10.36
N ARG A 304 -1.54 15.70 -10.72
CA ARG A 304 -2.86 15.95 -11.31
C ARG A 304 -3.05 15.33 -12.68
N ALA A 305 -2.05 15.42 -13.56
CA ALA A 305 -2.11 14.80 -14.88
C ALA A 305 -2.28 13.29 -14.76
N LEU A 306 -1.40 12.64 -13.99
CA LEU A 306 -1.48 11.20 -13.71
C LEU A 306 -2.85 10.81 -13.13
N ALA A 307 -3.30 11.50 -12.08
CA ALA A 307 -4.54 11.21 -11.38
C ALA A 307 -5.77 11.31 -12.29
N ASN A 308 -5.85 12.34 -13.12
CA ASN A 308 -6.97 12.53 -14.06
C ASN A 308 -6.96 11.47 -15.17
N ASP A 309 -5.80 11.15 -15.73
CA ASP A 309 -5.65 10.12 -16.77
C ASP A 309 -6.07 8.75 -16.22
N LEU A 310 -5.60 8.38 -15.01
CA LEU A 310 -5.97 7.11 -14.36
C LEU A 310 -7.46 7.06 -14.03
N ALA A 311 -8.03 8.15 -13.48
CA ALA A 311 -9.45 8.21 -13.13
C ALA A 311 -10.35 8.10 -14.37
N GLY A 312 -10.01 8.79 -15.45
CA GLY A 312 -10.72 8.69 -16.74
C GLY A 312 -10.67 7.28 -17.33
N SER A 313 -9.49 6.65 -17.28
CA SER A 313 -9.27 5.28 -17.78
C SER A 313 -10.02 4.23 -16.96
N VAL A 314 -10.01 4.35 -15.62
CA VAL A 314 -10.79 3.47 -14.72
C VAL A 314 -12.28 3.67 -14.97
N GLN A 315 -12.77 4.90 -15.09
CA GLN A 315 -14.18 5.19 -15.40
C GLN A 315 -14.61 4.58 -16.74
N ALA A 316 -13.77 4.66 -17.77
CA ALA A 316 -14.04 4.04 -19.06
C ALA A 316 -14.05 2.49 -19.00
N ALA A 317 -13.20 1.91 -18.18
CA ALA A 317 -13.21 0.47 -17.93
C ALA A 317 -14.46 0.00 -17.17
N LEU A 318 -14.92 0.78 -16.19
CA LEU A 318 -16.15 0.50 -15.44
C LEU A 318 -17.40 0.44 -16.32
N ALA A 319 -17.45 1.25 -17.37
CA ALA A 319 -18.58 1.24 -18.33
C ALA A 319 -18.73 -0.10 -19.08
N ARG A 320 -17.68 -0.93 -19.11
CA ARG A 320 -17.66 -2.25 -19.78
C ARG A 320 -17.53 -3.41 -18.79
N ALA A 321 -17.56 -3.13 -17.49
CA ALA A 321 -17.34 -4.13 -16.46
C ALA A 321 -18.52 -5.12 -16.35
N THR A 322 -18.19 -6.37 -16.05
CA THR A 322 -19.18 -7.42 -15.70
C THR A 322 -19.38 -7.43 -14.20
N TRP A 323 -20.63 -7.25 -13.78
CA TRP A 323 -21.01 -7.15 -12.37
C TRP A 323 -21.56 -8.46 -11.85
N LYS A 324 -21.22 -8.81 -10.59
CA LYS A 324 -21.71 -9.97 -9.85
C LYS A 324 -22.37 -9.49 -8.56
N ASP A 325 -23.50 -10.03 -8.20
CA ASP A 325 -24.28 -9.68 -7.00
C ASP A 325 -23.84 -10.43 -5.73
N SER A 326 -22.89 -11.32 -5.88
CA SER A 326 -22.35 -12.14 -4.81
C SER A 326 -20.83 -12.30 -4.95
N ALA A 327 -20.15 -12.36 -3.81
CA ALA A 327 -18.72 -12.68 -3.74
C ALA A 327 -18.44 -13.35 -2.39
N GLU A 328 -17.80 -14.50 -2.42
CA GLU A 328 -17.29 -15.14 -1.20
C GLU A 328 -16.09 -14.36 -0.67
N LEU A 329 -16.12 -14.00 0.59
CA LEU A 329 -15.08 -13.26 1.27
C LEU A 329 -14.23 -14.19 2.13
N ALA A 330 -12.89 -14.01 2.09
CA ALA A 330 -11.98 -14.68 3.01
C ALA A 330 -10.74 -13.84 3.27
N ALA A 331 -10.14 -14.05 4.43
CA ALA A 331 -8.85 -13.46 4.79
C ALA A 331 -7.90 -14.54 5.30
N ARG A 332 -6.60 -14.34 5.07
CA ARG A 332 -5.52 -15.05 5.75
C ARG A 332 -4.49 -14.02 6.18
N PHE A 333 -4.10 -14.11 7.43
CA PHE A 333 -3.06 -13.27 8.02
C PHE A 333 -1.99 -14.16 8.64
N ARG A 334 -0.72 -13.83 8.41
CA ARG A 334 0.43 -14.58 8.96
C ARG A 334 1.52 -13.61 9.38
N GLU A 335 2.07 -13.79 10.56
CA GLU A 335 3.36 -13.22 10.93
C GLU A 335 4.47 -14.20 10.52
N ALA A 336 5.10 -13.90 9.39
CA ALA A 336 6.21 -14.71 8.90
C ALA A 336 7.51 -14.38 9.67
N GLY A 337 8.20 -15.40 10.14
CA GLY A 337 9.54 -15.26 10.70
C GLY A 337 10.57 -15.13 9.58
N ILE A 338 10.98 -13.90 9.27
CA ILE A 338 12.02 -13.58 8.27
C ILE A 338 13.24 -13.05 9.03
N ALA A 339 14.43 -13.44 8.63
CA ALA A 339 15.63 -12.92 9.28
C ALA A 339 15.85 -11.43 8.91
N TRP A 340 16.27 -10.61 9.90
CA TRP A 340 16.89 -9.35 9.59
C TRP A 340 18.18 -9.61 8.81
N ARG A 341 18.55 -8.66 7.96
CA ARG A 341 19.80 -8.74 7.19
C ARG A 341 21.00 -8.82 8.15
N ALA A 342 21.84 -9.82 7.96
CA ALA A 342 23.10 -9.93 8.69
C ALA A 342 24.01 -8.75 8.32
N ILE A 343 24.70 -8.23 9.33
CA ILE A 343 25.70 -7.16 9.18
C ILE A 343 27.08 -7.77 9.43
N GLU A 344 27.91 -7.74 8.41
CA GLU A 344 29.29 -8.23 8.52
C GLU A 344 30.11 -7.40 9.52
N PRO A 345 31.05 -8.02 10.25
CA PRO A 345 31.86 -7.34 11.27
C PRO A 345 32.59 -6.11 10.74
N GLU A 346 33.10 -6.15 9.50
CA GLU A 346 33.80 -5.06 8.83
C GLU A 346 32.88 -3.86 8.59
N LEU A 347 31.63 -4.11 8.20
CA LEU A 347 30.63 -3.06 7.99
C LEU A 347 30.21 -2.43 9.31
N LEU A 348 30.11 -3.20 10.38
CA LEU A 348 29.84 -2.69 11.73
C LEU A 348 31.02 -1.84 12.24
N ALA A 349 32.26 -2.27 12.00
CA ALA A 349 33.47 -1.51 12.33
C ALA A 349 33.51 -0.16 11.57
N TRP A 350 33.20 -0.18 10.26
CA TRP A 350 33.05 1.02 9.45
C TRP A 350 32.01 1.98 10.03
N ALA A 351 30.85 1.48 10.44
CA ALA A 351 29.78 2.31 10.99
C ALA A 351 30.21 3.00 12.29
N LYS A 352 30.88 2.29 13.19
CA LYS A 352 31.44 2.85 14.43
C LYS A 352 32.51 3.90 14.17
N ASP A 353 33.40 3.68 13.18
CA ASP A 353 34.45 4.65 12.80
C ASP A 353 33.84 5.95 12.23
N VAL A 354 32.81 5.83 11.35
CA VAL A 354 32.10 7.02 10.81
C VAL A 354 31.45 7.83 11.91
N GLU A 355 30.78 7.19 12.87
CA GLU A 355 30.18 7.89 14.02
C GLU A 355 31.21 8.54 14.94
N ALA A 356 32.33 7.87 15.19
CA ALA A 356 33.41 8.41 16.02
C ALA A 356 34.04 9.71 15.43
N ARG A 357 33.99 9.84 14.11
CA ARG A 357 34.46 11.04 13.39
C ARG A 357 33.42 12.13 13.26
N ALA A 358 32.15 11.85 13.63
CA ALA A 358 31.10 12.86 13.56
C ALA A 358 31.36 14.03 14.49
N PRO A 359 31.14 15.29 14.05
CA PRO A 359 31.23 16.44 14.91
C PRO A 359 30.30 16.30 16.12
N ARG A 360 30.81 16.49 17.33
CA ARG A 360 29.97 16.50 18.54
C ARG A 360 29.17 17.79 18.56
N VAL A 361 27.85 17.69 18.40
CA VAL A 361 26.93 18.81 18.54
C VAL A 361 26.40 18.81 19.98
N PRO A 362 26.49 19.93 20.73
CA PRO A 362 25.87 20.03 22.05
C PRO A 362 24.36 19.76 21.95
N GLY A 363 23.85 18.82 22.77
CA GLY A 363 22.42 18.43 22.74
C GLY A 363 22.09 17.15 21.99
N GLY A 364 23.04 16.47 21.35
CA GLY A 364 22.89 15.08 20.83
C GLY A 364 22.01 14.89 19.61
N ASN A 365 21.21 15.87 19.21
CA ASN A 365 20.37 15.79 18.02
C ASN A 365 20.97 16.64 16.90
N LEU A 366 21.13 16.05 15.73
CA LEU A 366 21.48 16.78 14.53
C LEU A 366 20.41 17.86 14.27
N PRO A 367 20.77 19.16 14.15
CA PRO A 367 19.79 20.24 14.00
C PRO A 367 18.93 19.99 12.75
N VAL A 368 17.61 20.00 12.91
CA VAL A 368 16.68 19.98 11.79
C VAL A 368 16.92 21.23 10.94
N GLY A 369 17.27 21.07 9.66
CA GLY A 369 17.50 22.19 8.74
C GLY A 369 18.88 22.87 8.81
N ALA A 370 19.83 22.36 9.60
CA ALA A 370 21.20 22.86 9.57
C ALA A 370 21.82 22.66 8.18
N LYS A 371 22.34 23.74 7.58
CA LYS A 371 23.24 23.63 6.43
C LYS A 371 24.48 22.91 6.93
N TRP A 372 24.62 21.65 6.56
CA TRP A 372 25.71 20.80 7.00
C TRP A 372 27.04 21.39 6.54
N ALA A 373 27.91 21.69 7.46
CA ALA A 373 29.28 22.14 7.19
C ALA A 373 30.18 21.02 6.62
N THR A 374 29.63 19.82 6.44
CA THR A 374 30.27 18.61 5.91
C THR A 374 29.75 18.29 4.52
N THR A 375 30.56 17.62 3.71
CA THR A 375 30.18 17.25 2.35
C THR A 375 28.90 16.39 2.40
N PRO A 376 28.00 16.47 1.39
CA PRO A 376 26.80 15.62 1.31
C PRO A 376 27.10 14.12 1.45
N ASP A 377 28.28 13.69 1.02
CA ASP A 377 28.78 12.31 1.17
C ASP A 377 28.94 11.89 2.64
N PHE A 378 29.51 12.77 3.52
CA PHE A 378 29.69 12.44 4.92
C PHE A 378 28.33 12.33 5.66
N VAL A 379 27.39 13.22 5.36
CA VAL A 379 26.01 13.17 5.94
C VAL A 379 25.33 11.86 5.59
N THR A 380 25.45 11.44 4.33
CA THR A 380 24.93 10.16 3.87
C THR A 380 25.58 9.00 4.61
N LYS A 381 26.91 8.98 4.72
CA LYS A 381 27.65 7.95 5.46
C LYS A 381 27.24 7.88 6.92
N LEU A 382 27.09 9.03 7.58
CA LEU A 382 26.67 9.09 8.99
C LEU A 382 25.26 8.56 9.19
N SER A 383 24.32 8.90 8.30
CA SER A 383 22.97 8.37 8.34
C SER A 383 22.95 6.84 8.20
N TYR A 384 23.77 6.28 7.29
CA TYR A 384 23.86 4.83 7.13
C TYR A 384 24.63 4.14 8.26
N ALA A 385 25.62 4.79 8.86
CA ALA A 385 26.32 4.24 10.01
C ALA A 385 25.36 3.96 11.17
N GLY A 386 24.50 4.90 11.53
CA GLY A 386 23.48 4.69 12.56
C GLY A 386 22.48 3.58 12.18
N ARG A 387 22.02 3.54 10.92
CA ARG A 387 21.10 2.48 10.43
C ARG A 387 21.73 1.07 10.49
N VAL A 388 23.01 0.94 10.13
CA VAL A 388 23.76 -0.32 10.19
C VAL A 388 23.86 -0.84 11.62
N GLN A 389 24.16 0.03 12.59
CA GLN A 389 24.26 -0.34 14.00
C GLN A 389 22.90 -0.76 14.58
N LEU A 390 21.83 -0.02 14.26
CA LEU A 390 20.47 -0.41 14.68
C LEU A 390 20.07 -1.77 14.09
N LEU A 391 20.41 -2.02 12.84
CA LEU A 391 20.11 -3.29 12.18
C LEU A 391 20.92 -4.46 12.77
N ALA A 392 22.19 -4.21 13.11
CA ALA A 392 23.04 -5.23 13.75
C ALA A 392 22.53 -5.61 15.16
N ALA A 393 21.86 -4.69 15.86
CA ALA A 393 21.28 -4.89 17.19
C ALA A 393 19.83 -5.38 17.15
N ALA A 394 19.22 -5.55 15.98
CA ALA A 394 17.80 -5.88 15.85
C ALA A 394 17.47 -7.29 16.39
N PRO A 395 16.36 -7.45 17.14
CA PRO A 395 15.96 -8.77 17.68
C PRO A 395 15.53 -9.72 16.58
N GLN A 396 16.14 -10.92 16.53
CA GLN A 396 15.85 -11.96 15.54
C GLN A 396 14.73 -12.91 16.02
N PRO A 397 13.87 -13.42 15.10
CA PRO A 397 13.68 -12.96 13.72
C PRO A 397 12.75 -11.72 13.64
N ALA A 398 12.71 -11.07 12.49
CA ALA A 398 11.65 -10.11 12.19
C ALA A 398 10.30 -10.84 12.09
N LYS A 399 9.27 -10.29 12.73
CA LYS A 399 7.88 -10.74 12.56
C LYS A 399 7.22 -9.92 11.45
N VAL A 400 7.22 -10.46 10.24
CA VAL A 400 6.74 -9.75 9.05
C VAL A 400 5.26 -10.06 8.81
N PRO A 401 4.35 -9.06 8.89
CA PRO A 401 2.93 -9.29 8.63
C PRO A 401 2.69 -9.48 7.12
N LEU A 402 2.14 -10.63 6.77
CA LEU A 402 1.65 -10.96 5.43
C LEU A 402 0.15 -11.15 5.47
N GLN A 403 -0.55 -10.68 4.46
CA GLN A 403 -2.00 -10.86 4.38
C GLN A 403 -2.45 -11.16 2.96
N VAL A 404 -3.46 -12.02 2.84
CA VAL A 404 -4.19 -12.28 1.61
C VAL A 404 -5.67 -12.09 1.89
N LEU A 405 -6.33 -11.31 1.03
CA LEU A 405 -7.78 -11.18 1.00
C LEU A 405 -8.33 -11.79 -0.29
N ARG A 406 -9.47 -12.46 -0.17
CA ARG A 406 -10.28 -12.95 -1.29
C ARG A 406 -11.61 -12.21 -1.34
N ILE A 407 -11.99 -11.77 -2.55
CA ILE A 407 -13.30 -11.15 -2.86
C ILE A 407 -13.82 -11.84 -4.12
N GLY A 408 -14.56 -12.94 -3.94
CA GLY A 408 -14.98 -13.80 -5.04
C GLY A 408 -13.80 -14.41 -5.80
N ASP A 409 -13.61 -13.98 -7.06
CA ASP A 409 -12.49 -14.39 -7.93
C ASP A 409 -11.27 -13.49 -7.85
N ILE A 410 -11.29 -12.48 -6.97
CA ILE A 410 -10.20 -11.52 -6.78
C ILE A 410 -9.35 -11.94 -5.59
N CYS A 411 -8.02 -11.89 -5.75
CA CYS A 411 -7.05 -12.15 -4.69
C CYS A 411 -6.11 -10.96 -4.53
N ILE A 412 -6.00 -10.44 -3.31
CA ILE A 412 -5.10 -9.35 -2.96
C ILE A 412 -4.06 -9.87 -1.99
N GLY A 413 -2.78 -9.91 -2.43
CA GLY A 413 -1.63 -10.18 -1.56
C GLY A 413 -1.04 -8.89 -1.02
N SER A 414 -0.43 -8.90 0.17
CA SER A 414 0.18 -7.68 0.70
C SER A 414 1.41 -7.91 1.56
N THR A 415 2.31 -6.92 1.55
CA THR A 415 3.58 -6.89 2.28
C THR A 415 3.79 -5.56 3.01
N PRO A 416 4.59 -5.50 4.07
CA PRO A 416 4.92 -4.24 4.77
C PRO A 416 6.16 -3.52 4.17
N CYS A 417 6.49 -3.78 2.92
CA CYS A 417 7.72 -3.31 2.29
C CYS A 417 7.45 -2.50 1.03
N GLU A 418 8.42 -1.69 0.61
CA GLU A 418 8.51 -1.14 -0.75
C GLU A 418 8.95 -2.28 -1.70
N THR A 419 7.98 -2.99 -2.23
CA THR A 419 8.14 -4.25 -2.94
C THR A 419 8.51 -4.01 -4.40
N PHE A 420 9.50 -4.72 -4.91
CA PHE A 420 9.90 -4.62 -6.32
C PHE A 420 8.84 -5.17 -7.27
N ALA A 421 8.73 -4.57 -8.45
CA ALA A 421 7.73 -4.93 -9.47
C ALA A 421 7.77 -6.41 -9.87
N GLU A 422 8.96 -7.03 -9.94
CA GLU A 422 9.14 -8.45 -10.26
C GLU A 422 8.32 -9.35 -9.33
N ILE A 423 8.23 -9.01 -8.04
CA ILE A 423 7.53 -9.82 -7.03
C ILE A 423 6.02 -9.76 -7.25
N GLY A 424 5.49 -8.56 -7.55
CA GLY A 424 4.07 -8.39 -7.88
C GLY A 424 3.67 -9.10 -9.16
N LEU A 425 4.51 -9.05 -10.18
CA LEU A 425 4.30 -9.77 -11.45
C LEU A 425 4.33 -11.29 -11.25
N GLU A 426 5.27 -11.82 -10.44
CA GLU A 426 5.32 -13.24 -10.12
C GLU A 426 4.09 -13.67 -9.26
N PHE A 427 3.62 -12.84 -8.34
CA PHE A 427 2.38 -13.12 -7.62
C PHE A 427 1.18 -13.19 -8.58
N LYS A 428 1.01 -12.24 -9.49
CA LYS A 428 -0.04 -12.26 -10.52
C LYS A 428 0.02 -13.54 -11.37
N LYS A 429 1.21 -13.93 -11.80
CA LYS A 429 1.44 -15.09 -12.66
C LYS A 429 1.20 -16.43 -11.96
N ARG A 430 1.62 -16.57 -10.69
CA ARG A 430 1.58 -17.83 -9.93
C ARG A 430 0.35 -17.98 -9.05
N SER A 431 -0.42 -16.93 -8.84
CA SER A 431 -1.64 -16.96 -8.02
C SER A 431 -2.65 -17.98 -8.58
N PRO A 432 -3.35 -18.73 -7.72
CA PRO A 432 -4.43 -19.61 -8.14
C PRO A 432 -5.67 -18.85 -8.61
N PHE A 433 -5.71 -17.53 -8.47
CA PHE A 433 -6.80 -16.66 -8.93
C PHE A 433 -6.35 -15.91 -10.19
N ALA A 434 -7.19 -15.90 -11.21
CA ALA A 434 -6.91 -15.17 -12.45
C ALA A 434 -6.88 -13.64 -12.26
N GLN A 435 -7.60 -13.15 -11.26
CA GLN A 435 -7.69 -11.72 -10.92
C GLN A 435 -6.93 -11.47 -9.63
N SER A 436 -5.62 -11.21 -9.74
CA SER A 436 -4.73 -11.06 -8.59
C SER A 436 -3.87 -9.81 -8.72
N PHE A 437 -3.59 -9.19 -7.58
CA PHE A 437 -2.62 -8.09 -7.48
C PHE A 437 -2.04 -7.98 -6.07
N MET A 438 -0.99 -7.21 -5.93
CA MET A 438 -0.37 -6.95 -4.63
C MET A 438 -0.53 -5.49 -4.21
N VAL A 439 -0.57 -5.30 -2.88
CA VAL A 439 -0.52 -4.00 -2.20
C VAL A 439 0.68 -4.00 -1.28
N GLU A 440 1.48 -2.94 -1.34
CA GLU A 440 2.64 -2.76 -0.48
C GLU A 440 2.36 -1.83 0.72
N ILE A 441 3.35 -1.69 1.61
CA ILE A 441 3.26 -0.84 2.83
C ILE A 441 2.02 -1.18 3.67
N ASN A 442 1.74 -2.47 3.83
CA ASN A 442 0.60 -2.96 4.58
C ASN A 442 1.00 -3.38 6.00
N HIS A 443 0.25 -2.95 7.02
CA HIS A 443 0.44 -3.26 8.45
C HIS A 443 1.78 -2.83 9.06
N GLY A 444 2.58 -2.05 8.38
CA GLY A 444 3.89 -1.61 8.83
C GLY A 444 4.74 -1.07 7.69
N TYR A 445 6.00 -0.75 8.01
CA TYR A 445 6.96 -0.29 7.02
C TYR A 445 8.36 -0.83 7.36
N ILE A 446 8.86 -1.75 6.54
CA ILE A 446 10.14 -2.45 6.76
C ILE A 446 11.19 -2.12 5.67
N GLY A 447 11.00 -1.03 4.90
CA GLY A 447 11.90 -0.61 3.82
C GLY A 447 11.75 -1.46 2.56
N TYR A 448 12.78 -1.43 1.69
CA TYR A 448 12.71 -2.07 0.37
C TYR A 448 12.75 -3.60 0.45
N LEU A 449 12.04 -4.23 -0.50
CA LEU A 449 12.05 -5.68 -0.72
C LEU A 449 12.53 -5.98 -2.15
N PRO A 450 13.85 -6.00 -2.39
CA PRO A 450 14.42 -6.42 -3.67
C PRO A 450 14.43 -7.94 -3.81
N THR A 451 14.56 -8.44 -5.05
CA THR A 451 14.82 -9.86 -5.30
C THR A 451 16.30 -10.19 -5.06
N PRO A 452 16.67 -11.48 -4.84
CA PRO A 452 18.06 -11.88 -4.59
C PRO A 452 19.04 -11.37 -5.65
N ARG A 453 18.67 -11.40 -6.93
CA ARG A 453 19.46 -10.87 -8.05
C ARG A 453 19.87 -9.41 -7.83
N HIS A 454 19.00 -8.59 -7.29
CA HIS A 454 19.28 -7.17 -7.09
C HIS A 454 20.30 -6.89 -5.99
N PHE A 455 20.47 -7.79 -5.02
CA PHE A 455 21.57 -7.69 -4.03
C PHE A 455 22.97 -7.87 -4.69
N GLU A 456 23.07 -8.68 -5.74
CA GLU A 456 24.30 -8.84 -6.51
C GLU A 456 24.61 -7.59 -7.36
N LEU A 457 23.58 -6.93 -7.86
CA LEU A 457 23.69 -5.71 -8.65
C LEU A 457 24.04 -4.48 -7.80
N GLY A 458 23.65 -4.47 -6.53
CA GLY A 458 23.81 -3.34 -5.63
C GLY A 458 22.78 -2.22 -5.89
N GLY A 459 23.09 -1.01 -5.47
CA GLY A 459 22.24 0.18 -5.59
C GLY A 459 21.43 0.48 -4.34
N TYR A 460 20.91 1.70 -4.26
CA TYR A 460 20.27 2.31 -3.10
C TYR A 460 19.28 1.40 -2.37
N GLU A 461 18.40 0.73 -3.10
CA GLU A 461 17.33 -0.09 -2.56
C GLU A 461 17.82 -1.39 -1.89
N THR A 462 19.11 -1.74 -2.13
CA THR A 462 19.75 -2.92 -1.55
C THR A 462 20.73 -2.59 -0.41
N TRP A 463 20.90 -1.31 -0.08
CA TRP A 463 21.85 -0.91 0.97
C TRP A 463 21.35 -1.29 2.37
N PRO A 464 22.23 -1.77 3.28
CA PRO A 464 21.86 -1.99 4.67
C PRO A 464 21.27 -0.74 5.31
N GLY A 465 20.07 -0.84 5.89
CA GLY A 465 19.35 0.31 6.45
C GLY A 465 18.47 1.08 5.45
N THR A 466 18.47 0.68 4.18
CA THR A 466 17.40 0.95 3.20
C THR A 466 16.62 -0.33 2.96
N ASN A 467 17.31 -1.45 2.74
CA ASN A 467 16.78 -2.79 2.93
C ASN A 467 17.16 -3.31 4.33
N PHE A 468 16.23 -4.00 4.99
CA PHE A 468 16.38 -4.49 6.36
C PHE A 468 16.34 -6.01 6.48
N LEU A 469 15.75 -6.68 5.51
CA LEU A 469 15.54 -8.13 5.55
C LEU A 469 16.64 -8.86 4.77
N GLU A 470 16.78 -10.16 5.10
CA GLU A 470 17.72 -11.05 4.41
C GLU A 470 17.51 -11.09 2.89
N PRO A 471 18.54 -11.39 2.07
CA PRO A 471 18.42 -11.40 0.61
C PRO A 471 17.34 -12.33 0.06
N GLN A 472 17.01 -13.43 0.76
CA GLN A 472 15.98 -14.39 0.36
C GLN A 472 14.57 -14.01 0.84
N ALA A 473 14.39 -12.88 1.52
CA ALA A 473 13.11 -12.45 2.10
C ALA A 473 11.99 -12.40 1.06
N SER A 474 12.24 -11.84 -0.13
CA SER A 474 11.24 -11.72 -1.19
C SER A 474 10.72 -13.07 -1.68
N VAL A 475 11.60 -14.07 -1.79
CA VAL A 475 11.22 -15.44 -2.19
C VAL A 475 10.35 -16.08 -1.10
N LYS A 476 10.79 -16.03 0.15
CA LYS A 476 10.07 -16.60 1.30
C LYS A 476 8.68 -15.95 1.48
N MET A 477 8.60 -14.63 1.34
CA MET A 477 7.35 -13.89 1.49
C MET A 477 6.39 -14.17 0.33
N LEU A 478 6.89 -14.23 -0.91
CA LEU A 478 6.08 -14.57 -2.08
C LEU A 478 5.50 -15.98 -1.98
N ASP A 479 6.32 -16.97 -1.61
CA ASP A 479 5.86 -18.35 -1.46
C ASP A 479 4.81 -18.48 -0.34
N ALA A 480 4.99 -17.78 0.79
CA ALA A 480 3.98 -17.71 1.86
C ALA A 480 2.68 -17.09 1.40
N LEU A 481 2.73 -15.99 0.62
CA LEU A 481 1.53 -15.34 0.06
C LEU A 481 0.80 -16.25 -0.92
N LEU A 482 1.51 -16.98 -1.77
CA LEU A 482 0.91 -17.94 -2.72
C LEU A 482 0.27 -19.14 -2.00
N GLU A 483 0.89 -19.65 -0.94
CA GLU A 483 0.30 -20.66 -0.07
C GLU A 483 -1.00 -20.15 0.56
N MET A 484 -0.97 -18.95 1.16
CA MET A 484 -2.14 -18.32 1.76
C MET A 484 -3.26 -18.07 0.73
N ALA A 485 -2.92 -17.68 -0.51
CA ALA A 485 -3.88 -17.53 -1.60
C ALA A 485 -4.54 -18.87 -1.96
N ALA A 486 -3.76 -19.94 -2.06
CA ALA A 486 -4.28 -21.28 -2.31
C ALA A 486 -5.21 -21.74 -1.17
N ASP A 487 -4.91 -21.42 0.09
CA ASP A 487 -5.75 -21.74 1.24
C ASP A 487 -7.10 -21.01 1.20
N THR A 488 -7.12 -19.74 0.78
CA THR A 488 -8.39 -19.02 0.62
C THR A 488 -9.29 -19.61 -0.47
N LYS A 489 -8.68 -20.22 -1.50
CA LYS A 489 -9.41 -20.88 -2.58
C LYS A 489 -9.95 -22.26 -2.18
N ARG A 490 -9.22 -23.03 -1.34
CA ARG A 490 -9.62 -24.36 -0.85
C ARG A 490 -10.72 -24.30 0.20
N GLY A 491 -10.75 -23.29 1.05
CA GLY A 491 -11.76 -23.13 2.09
C GLY A 491 -13.19 -22.92 1.59
N SER A 492 -13.38 -22.92 0.27
CA SER A 492 -14.67 -22.77 -0.45
C SER A 492 -15.33 -24.11 -0.84
N ARG A 493 -14.77 -25.24 -0.41
CA ARG A 493 -15.31 -26.59 -0.74
C ARG A 493 -15.96 -27.23 0.47
#